data_ba940aeab3e9f01dddf89205d92c74d7
#
_entry.id   ba940aeab3e9f01dddf89205d92c74d7
#
_cell.length_a   1.000
_cell.length_b   1.000
_cell.length_c   1.000
_cell.angle_alpha   90.00
_cell.angle_beta   90.00
_cell.angle_gamma   90.00
#
_symmetry.space_group_name_H-M   'P 1'
#
loop_
_entity.id
_entity.type
_entity.pdbx_description
1 polymer ?
#
loop_
_entity_poly.entity_id
_entity_poly.type
_entity_poly.pdbx_seq_one_letter_code
_entity_poly.pdbx_strand_id
1 'polypeptide(L)'
;VTDKMPLNFAWIGLIKAILPNAKIIHLIRDPMDTCLSNYRINFTSSGNGFAYDQKELANFYNQYRQLMHHWYSLFPNEIFRCDYDKLVSNQEDLSKSMIDYCNLSWEPGVLEFHKNKRTVQTASIGQVRSKIYKSSVSGWERYEKHLQPMYRILDQTGCFEPWEIS
;
A
#
# COMPACT_ATOMS: atom_id res chain seq x y z
N VAL A 1 -12.93 -3.61 -14.74
CA VAL A 1 -11.64 -4.33 -14.58
C VAL A 1 -10.88 -3.67 -13.46
N THR A 2 -10.25 -4.45 -12.60
CA THR A 2 -9.34 -3.96 -11.56
C THR A 2 -7.93 -4.48 -11.84
N ASP A 3 -6.93 -3.63 -11.68
CA ASP A 3 -5.53 -4.00 -11.66
C ASP A 3 -4.91 -3.68 -10.30
N LYS A 4 -4.09 -4.57 -9.79
CA LYS A 4 -3.34 -4.39 -8.56
C LYS A 4 -1.90 -4.83 -8.75
N MET A 5 -1.04 -3.88 -9.08
CA MET A 5 0.41 -4.03 -9.13
C MET A 5 1.04 -3.00 -8.17
N PRO A 6 1.85 -3.42 -7.18
CA PRO A 6 2.44 -2.46 -6.22
C PRO A 6 3.22 -1.32 -6.89
N LEU A 7 3.86 -1.58 -8.03
CA LEU A 7 4.64 -0.58 -8.75
C LEU A 7 3.81 0.34 -9.68
N ASN A 8 2.49 0.21 -9.71
CA ASN A 8 1.63 1.10 -10.51
C ASN A 8 1.73 2.57 -10.12
N PHE A 9 2.20 2.85 -8.90
CA PHE A 9 2.45 4.24 -8.48
C PHE A 9 3.42 4.98 -9.42
N ALA A 10 4.35 4.29 -10.06
CA ALA A 10 5.26 4.90 -11.03
C ALA A 10 4.56 5.32 -12.33
N TRP A 11 3.38 4.80 -12.60
CA TRP A 11 2.68 4.95 -13.88
C TRP A 11 1.37 5.72 -13.78
N ILE A 12 1.03 6.31 -12.62
CA ILE A 12 -0.26 6.99 -12.40
C ILE A 12 -0.52 8.07 -13.46
N GLY A 13 0.48 8.88 -13.80
CA GLY A 13 0.34 9.89 -14.85
C GLY A 13 -0.01 9.29 -16.21
N LEU A 14 0.65 8.21 -16.61
CA LEU A 14 0.34 7.50 -17.87
C LEU A 14 -1.04 6.84 -17.81
N ILE A 15 -1.38 6.21 -16.69
CA ILE A 15 -2.71 5.61 -16.47
C ILE A 15 -3.79 6.66 -16.63
N LYS A 16 -3.65 7.82 -16.01
CA LYS A 16 -4.61 8.93 -16.14
C LYS A 16 -4.71 9.50 -17.54
N ALA A 17 -3.59 9.56 -18.27
CA ALA A 17 -3.56 10.03 -19.65
C ALA A 17 -4.31 9.08 -20.61
N ILE A 18 -4.16 7.77 -20.42
CA ILE A 18 -4.77 6.76 -21.31
C ILE A 18 -6.20 6.42 -20.86
N LEU A 19 -6.45 6.41 -19.55
CA LEU A 19 -7.70 6.04 -18.90
C LEU A 19 -8.16 7.16 -17.96
N PRO A 20 -8.63 8.31 -18.47
CA PRO A 20 -8.93 9.49 -17.66
C PRO A 20 -9.99 9.23 -16.56
N ASN A 21 -10.87 8.28 -16.78
CA ASN A 21 -11.90 7.88 -15.82
C ASN A 21 -11.46 6.78 -14.82
N ALA A 22 -10.20 6.32 -14.90
CA ALA A 22 -9.70 5.33 -13.97
C ALA A 22 -9.72 5.88 -12.53
N LYS A 23 -10.29 5.09 -11.62
CA LYS A 23 -10.27 5.36 -10.19
C LYS A 23 -8.97 4.82 -9.60
N ILE A 24 -8.22 5.68 -8.94
CA ILE A 24 -6.95 5.31 -8.31
C ILE A 24 -7.17 5.16 -6.82
N ILE A 25 -6.82 4.01 -6.28
CA ILE A 25 -6.85 3.76 -4.83
C ILE A 25 -5.42 3.55 -4.36
N HIS A 26 -4.98 4.43 -3.48
CA HIS A 26 -3.64 4.37 -2.88
C HIS A 26 -3.74 3.82 -1.46
N LEU A 27 -3.28 2.59 -1.25
CA LEU A 27 -3.20 1.97 0.06
C LEU A 27 -1.93 2.42 0.78
N ILE A 28 -2.10 3.11 1.89
CA ILE A 28 -1.02 3.64 2.74
C ILE A 28 -0.91 2.80 4.00
N ARG A 29 0.32 2.54 4.42
CA ARG A 29 0.63 1.82 5.65
C ARG A 29 1.86 2.43 6.30
N ASP A 30 2.07 2.15 7.60
CA ASP A 30 3.30 2.51 8.30
C ASP A 30 4.55 2.18 7.47
N PRO A 31 5.52 3.13 7.34
CA PRO A 31 6.72 2.95 6.51
C PRO A 31 7.57 1.76 6.93
N MET A 32 7.79 1.58 8.24
CA MET A 32 8.60 0.49 8.76
C MET A 32 7.93 -0.87 8.55
N ASP A 33 6.62 -0.96 8.79
CA ASP A 33 5.86 -2.19 8.54
C ASP A 33 5.83 -2.55 7.05
N THR A 34 5.73 -1.54 6.18
CA THR A 34 5.77 -1.73 4.72
C THR A 34 7.13 -2.25 4.29
N CYS A 35 8.20 -1.60 4.72
CA CYS A 35 9.56 -1.98 4.38
C CYS A 35 9.91 -3.35 4.98
N LEU A 36 9.61 -3.61 6.25
CA LEU A 36 9.85 -4.93 6.86
C LEU A 36 9.10 -6.04 6.13
N SER A 37 7.86 -5.79 5.73
CA SER A 37 7.08 -6.76 4.97
C SER A 37 7.75 -7.12 3.65
N ASN A 38 8.28 -6.14 2.92
CA ASN A 38 9.01 -6.37 1.68
C ASN A 38 10.37 -7.05 1.92
N TYR A 39 11.12 -6.62 2.94
CA TYR A 39 12.42 -7.18 3.29
C TYR A 39 12.36 -8.68 3.63
N ARG A 40 11.24 -9.15 4.17
CA ARG A 40 11.02 -10.56 4.54
C ARG A 40 10.57 -11.45 3.40
N ILE A 41 10.17 -10.89 2.26
CA ILE A 41 9.67 -11.66 1.13
C ILE A 41 10.85 -12.04 0.21
N ASN A 42 10.95 -13.31 -0.11
CA ASN A 42 11.83 -13.76 -1.18
C ASN A 42 11.13 -13.56 -2.54
N PHE A 43 11.45 -12.46 -3.21
CA PHE A 43 10.91 -12.17 -4.53
C PHE A 43 11.61 -13.03 -5.59
N THR A 44 10.87 -13.85 -6.31
CA THR A 44 11.39 -14.70 -7.39
C THR A 44 11.50 -13.98 -8.73
N SER A 45 10.87 -12.81 -8.87
CA SER A 45 10.92 -11.99 -10.08
C SER A 45 12.10 -11.02 -10.07
N SER A 46 12.68 -10.75 -11.23
CA SER A 46 13.69 -9.70 -11.41
C SER A 46 13.10 -8.30 -11.12
N GLY A 47 13.97 -7.35 -10.77
CA GLY A 47 13.58 -5.95 -10.54
C GLY A 47 13.28 -5.58 -9.08
N ASN A 48 13.27 -6.54 -8.15
CA ASN A 48 13.03 -6.28 -6.74
C ASN A 48 14.31 -6.34 -5.88
N GLY A 49 15.49 -6.15 -6.49
CA GLY A 49 16.78 -6.22 -5.78
C GLY A 49 16.88 -5.28 -4.59
N PHE A 50 16.28 -4.10 -4.69
CA PHE A 50 16.20 -3.12 -3.59
C PHE A 50 15.60 -3.69 -2.30
N ALA A 51 14.76 -4.73 -2.39
CA ALA A 51 14.12 -5.32 -1.22
C ALA A 51 15.07 -6.15 -0.33
N TYR A 52 16.26 -6.47 -0.80
CA TYR A 52 17.23 -7.30 -0.07
C TYR A 52 18.27 -6.50 0.72
N ASP A 53 18.29 -5.18 0.60
CA ASP A 53 19.10 -4.27 1.40
C ASP A 53 18.22 -3.25 2.12
N GLN A 54 18.45 -3.05 3.42
CA GLN A 54 17.63 -2.17 4.24
C GLN A 54 17.71 -0.70 3.80
N LYS A 55 18.90 -0.25 3.37
CA LYS A 55 19.09 1.15 2.95
C LYS A 55 18.51 1.39 1.58
N GLU A 56 18.70 0.47 0.64
CA GLU A 56 18.11 0.56 -0.69
C GLU A 56 16.59 0.56 -0.62
N LEU A 57 16.00 -0.30 0.21
CA LEU A 57 14.56 -0.39 0.41
C LEU A 57 14.00 0.90 1.03
N ALA A 58 14.66 1.48 2.04
CA ALA A 58 14.25 2.72 2.65
C ALA A 58 14.33 3.90 1.65
N ASN A 59 15.39 3.97 0.83
CA ASN A 59 15.52 4.97 -0.23
C ASN A 59 14.44 4.79 -1.30
N PHE A 60 14.11 3.56 -1.68
CA PHE A 60 13.04 3.29 -2.63
C PHE A 60 11.67 3.72 -2.07
N TYR A 61 11.43 3.47 -0.77
CA TYR A 61 10.21 3.95 -0.11
C TYR A 61 10.11 5.48 -0.11
N ASN A 62 11.23 6.17 0.14
CA ASN A 62 11.27 7.63 0.05
C ASN A 62 10.94 8.13 -1.37
N GLN A 63 11.53 7.52 -2.41
CA GLN A 63 11.21 7.86 -3.81
C GLN A 63 9.74 7.64 -4.13
N TYR A 64 9.17 6.53 -3.67
CA TYR A 64 7.74 6.27 -3.78
C TYR A 64 6.92 7.38 -3.12
N ARG A 65 7.27 7.80 -1.90
CA ARG A 65 6.57 8.88 -1.20
C ARG A 65 6.61 10.20 -1.99
N GLN A 66 7.79 10.59 -2.44
CA GLN A 66 7.97 11.82 -3.24
C GLN A 66 7.12 11.79 -4.51
N LEU A 67 7.13 10.66 -5.22
CA LEU A 67 6.34 10.52 -6.44
C LEU A 67 4.83 10.53 -6.15
N MET A 68 4.38 9.91 -5.07
CA MET A 68 2.97 9.97 -4.69
C MET A 68 2.54 11.38 -4.28
N HIS A 69 3.37 12.17 -3.58
CA HIS A 69 3.09 13.59 -3.32
C HIS A 69 2.94 14.38 -4.64
N HIS A 70 3.81 14.12 -5.61
CA HIS A 70 3.69 14.72 -6.94
C HIS A 70 2.33 14.36 -7.60
N TRP A 71 1.92 13.09 -7.55
CA TRP A 71 0.62 12.69 -8.12
C TRP A 71 -0.56 13.31 -7.40
N TYR A 72 -0.52 13.46 -6.09
CA TYR A 72 -1.57 14.16 -5.34
C TYR A 72 -1.67 15.63 -5.74
N SER A 73 -0.56 16.29 -6.01
CA SER A 73 -0.57 17.69 -6.46
C SER A 73 -1.11 17.85 -7.89
N LEU A 74 -0.84 16.88 -8.77
CA LEU A 74 -1.33 16.90 -10.15
C LEU A 74 -2.79 16.46 -10.29
N PHE A 75 -3.25 15.57 -9.44
CA PHE A 75 -4.59 14.98 -9.50
C PHE A 75 -5.32 15.16 -8.17
N PRO A 76 -5.61 16.40 -7.76
CA PRO A 76 -6.26 16.68 -6.48
C PRO A 76 -7.64 16.01 -6.46
N ASN A 77 -7.95 15.29 -5.38
CA ASN A 77 -9.20 14.55 -5.17
C ASN A 77 -9.46 13.37 -6.14
N GLU A 78 -8.52 13.03 -7.01
CA GLU A 78 -8.68 11.92 -7.97
C GLU A 78 -7.96 10.63 -7.52
N ILE A 79 -7.31 10.64 -6.36
CA ILE A 79 -6.66 9.48 -5.76
C ILE A 79 -7.28 9.24 -4.40
N PHE A 80 -7.99 8.12 -4.25
CA PHE A 80 -8.56 7.73 -2.96
C PHE A 80 -7.47 7.23 -2.03
N ARG A 81 -7.34 7.85 -0.87
CA ARG A 81 -6.41 7.45 0.17
C ARG A 81 -7.05 6.42 1.08
N CYS A 82 -6.51 5.21 1.05
CA CYS A 82 -6.91 4.11 1.93
C CYS A 82 -5.81 3.86 2.97
N ASP A 83 -6.05 4.23 4.20
CA ASP A 83 -5.14 3.98 5.31
C ASP A 83 -5.35 2.54 5.82
N TYR A 84 -4.30 1.72 5.78
CA TYR A 84 -4.37 0.30 6.16
C TYR A 84 -4.79 0.11 7.61
N ASP A 85 -4.28 0.92 8.53
CA ASP A 85 -4.57 0.77 9.96
C ASP A 85 -6.03 1.15 10.27
N LYS A 86 -6.55 2.15 9.53
CA LYS A 86 -7.98 2.47 9.57
C LYS A 86 -8.82 1.37 8.93
N LEU A 87 -8.36 0.79 7.82
CA LEU A 87 -9.06 -0.32 7.18
C LEU A 87 -9.15 -1.54 8.11
N VAL A 88 -8.08 -1.82 8.84
CA VAL A 88 -8.05 -2.95 9.80
C VAL A 88 -8.91 -2.70 11.03
N SER A 89 -8.99 -1.45 11.49
CA SER A 89 -9.77 -1.08 12.69
C SER A 89 -11.26 -0.85 12.40
N ASN A 90 -11.58 -0.32 11.23
CA ASN A 90 -12.94 0.02 10.78
C ASN A 90 -13.17 -0.42 9.33
N GLN A 91 -13.17 -1.74 9.11
CA GLN A 91 -13.23 -2.33 7.77
C GLN A 91 -14.47 -1.89 7.00
N GLU A 92 -15.63 -1.91 7.63
CA GLU A 92 -16.91 -1.70 6.94
C GLU A 92 -17.03 -0.28 6.39
N ASP A 93 -16.80 0.74 7.22
CA ASP A 93 -16.99 2.13 6.80
C ASP A 93 -15.97 2.55 5.75
N LEU A 94 -14.69 2.14 5.92
CA LEU A 94 -13.67 2.48 4.92
C LEU A 94 -13.90 1.73 3.60
N SER A 95 -14.37 0.48 3.66
CA SER A 95 -14.74 -0.27 2.44
C SER A 95 -15.94 0.36 1.74
N LYS A 96 -16.95 0.83 2.47
CA LYS A 96 -18.08 1.58 1.90
C LYS A 96 -17.61 2.84 1.18
N SER A 97 -16.77 3.64 1.83
CA SER A 97 -16.22 4.86 1.24
C SER A 97 -15.42 4.58 -0.03
N MET A 98 -14.64 3.49 -0.04
CA MET A 98 -13.85 3.07 -1.20
C MET A 98 -14.73 2.60 -2.36
N ILE A 99 -15.80 1.85 -2.09
CA ILE A 99 -16.76 1.38 -3.10
C ILE A 99 -17.54 2.56 -3.68
N ASP A 100 -17.98 3.50 -2.84
CA ASP A 100 -18.64 4.73 -3.26
C ASP A 100 -17.73 5.59 -4.16
N TYR A 101 -16.47 5.78 -3.78
CA TYR A 101 -15.47 6.46 -4.63
C TYR A 101 -15.34 5.80 -6.01
N CYS A 102 -15.48 4.46 -6.08
CA CYS A 102 -15.49 3.74 -7.35
C CYS A 102 -16.78 3.86 -8.14
N ASN A 103 -17.79 4.58 -7.64
CA ASN A 103 -19.14 4.66 -8.20
C ASN A 103 -19.81 3.27 -8.33
N LEU A 104 -19.59 2.41 -7.35
CA LEU A 104 -20.17 1.07 -7.28
C LEU A 104 -21.17 0.97 -6.14
N SER A 105 -22.16 0.11 -6.32
CA SER A 105 -23.12 -0.19 -5.25
C SER A 105 -22.49 -1.05 -4.18
N TRP A 106 -22.83 -0.76 -2.92
CA TRP A 106 -22.38 -1.58 -1.80
C TRP A 106 -23.01 -2.98 -1.82
N GLU A 107 -22.16 -3.98 -1.62
CA GLU A 107 -22.57 -5.37 -1.43
C GLU A 107 -21.98 -5.91 -0.13
N PRO A 108 -22.78 -6.47 0.80
CA PRO A 108 -22.25 -7.02 2.07
C PRO A 108 -21.18 -8.10 1.90
N GLY A 109 -21.21 -8.82 0.78
CA GLY A 109 -20.20 -9.82 0.43
C GLY A 109 -18.76 -9.29 0.32
N VAL A 110 -18.57 -7.97 0.19
CA VAL A 110 -17.24 -7.32 0.20
C VAL A 110 -16.49 -7.59 1.49
N LEU A 111 -17.18 -7.66 2.63
CA LEU A 111 -16.59 -7.96 3.94
C LEU A 111 -16.20 -9.44 4.10
N GLU A 112 -16.73 -10.29 3.26
CA GLU A 112 -16.50 -11.74 3.28
C GLU A 112 -15.49 -12.20 2.21
N PHE A 113 -14.57 -11.32 1.78
CA PHE A 113 -13.58 -11.57 0.74
C PHE A 113 -12.79 -12.88 0.95
N HIS A 114 -12.55 -13.28 2.20
CA HIS A 114 -11.86 -14.50 2.58
C HIS A 114 -12.62 -15.79 2.18
N LYS A 115 -13.93 -15.69 1.94
CA LYS A 115 -14.77 -16.79 1.44
C LYS A 115 -14.69 -16.95 -0.07
N ASN A 116 -14.09 -15.98 -0.78
CA ASN A 116 -14.01 -16.01 -2.23
C ASN A 116 -13.04 -17.10 -2.69
N LYS A 117 -13.52 -17.99 -3.59
CA LYS A 117 -12.74 -19.14 -4.11
C LYS A 117 -11.89 -18.78 -5.34
N ARG A 118 -11.91 -17.52 -5.79
CA ARG A 118 -11.12 -17.10 -6.95
C ARG A 118 -9.63 -17.39 -6.72
N THR A 119 -8.97 -17.92 -7.75
CA THR A 119 -7.52 -18.16 -7.71
C THR A 119 -6.78 -16.84 -7.55
N VAL A 120 -5.93 -16.77 -6.54
CA VAL A 120 -5.07 -15.61 -6.26
C VAL A 120 -3.62 -16.05 -6.48
N GLN A 121 -2.94 -15.39 -7.40
CA GLN A 121 -1.53 -15.65 -7.71
C GLN A 121 -0.67 -14.48 -7.19
N THR A 122 -0.50 -14.39 -5.88
CA THR A 122 0.34 -13.37 -5.25
C THR A 122 1.17 -13.98 -4.13
N ALA A 123 2.28 -13.33 -3.77
CA ALA A 123 3.12 -13.73 -2.63
C ALA A 123 2.35 -13.78 -1.29
N SER A 124 1.16 -13.19 -1.23
CA SER A 124 0.31 -13.11 -0.03
C SER A 124 -0.89 -14.07 -0.06
N ILE A 125 -0.83 -15.17 -0.81
CA ILE A 125 -1.96 -16.13 -0.99
C ILE A 125 -2.57 -16.57 0.37
N GLY A 126 -1.75 -16.87 1.37
CA GLY A 126 -2.23 -17.29 2.70
C GLY A 126 -2.99 -16.16 3.44
N GLN A 127 -2.59 -14.91 3.23
CA GLN A 127 -3.18 -13.76 3.91
C GLN A 127 -4.54 -13.39 3.32
N VAL A 128 -4.72 -13.49 2.00
CA VAL A 128 -5.99 -13.15 1.32
C VAL A 128 -7.14 -14.07 1.73
N ARG A 129 -6.84 -15.28 2.20
CA ARG A 129 -7.84 -16.26 2.66
C ARG A 129 -8.14 -16.18 4.15
N SER A 130 -7.54 -15.26 4.85
CA SER A 130 -7.77 -15.01 6.26
C SER A 130 -8.58 -13.73 6.46
N LYS A 131 -9.35 -13.64 7.53
CA LYS A 131 -9.96 -12.36 7.93
C LYS A 131 -8.85 -11.34 8.16
N ILE A 132 -9.15 -10.06 7.98
CA ILE A 132 -8.23 -8.98 8.33
C ILE A 132 -7.82 -9.15 9.79
N TYR A 133 -6.51 -9.09 10.06
CA TYR A 133 -5.94 -9.28 11.40
C TYR A 133 -5.06 -8.08 11.79
N LYS A 134 -5.10 -7.75 13.09
CA LYS A 134 -4.38 -6.57 13.62
C LYS A 134 -2.90 -6.83 13.91
N SER A 135 -2.45 -8.09 13.90
CA SER A 135 -1.08 -8.45 14.32
C SER A 135 0.03 -7.98 13.36
N SER A 136 -0.32 -7.40 12.24
CA SER A 136 0.62 -6.80 11.29
C SER A 136 0.84 -5.30 11.51
N VAL A 137 0.04 -4.66 12.35
CA VAL A 137 0.21 -3.26 12.76
C VAL A 137 1.32 -3.20 13.80
N SER A 138 2.27 -2.29 13.64
CA SER A 138 3.47 -2.16 14.49
C SER A 138 4.29 -3.46 14.62
N GLY A 139 4.21 -4.31 13.62
CA GLY A 139 4.94 -5.59 13.63
C GLY A 139 6.47 -5.45 13.59
N TRP A 140 6.96 -4.32 13.09
CA TRP A 140 8.38 -4.01 12.98
C TRP A 140 9.06 -3.76 14.34
N GLU A 141 8.33 -3.30 15.35
CA GLU A 141 8.87 -3.00 16.70
C GLU A 141 9.61 -4.19 17.32
N ARG A 142 9.16 -5.41 17.04
CA ARG A 142 9.81 -6.64 17.49
C ARG A 142 11.23 -6.81 16.94
N TYR A 143 11.55 -6.13 15.86
CA TYR A 143 12.81 -6.21 15.15
C TYR A 143 13.58 -4.87 15.15
N GLU A 144 13.12 -3.90 15.92
CA GLU A 144 13.64 -2.53 15.96
C GLU A 144 15.16 -2.46 15.98
N LYS A 145 15.79 -3.23 16.87
CA LYS A 145 17.27 -3.26 17.01
C LYS A 145 18.00 -3.67 15.73
N HIS A 146 17.35 -4.48 14.89
CA HIS A 146 17.92 -4.99 13.65
C HIS A 146 17.58 -4.14 12.43
N LEU A 147 16.64 -3.21 12.55
CA LEU A 147 16.14 -2.37 11.46
C LEU A 147 16.65 -0.93 11.52
N GLN A 148 17.65 -0.65 12.35
CA GLN A 148 18.21 0.69 12.53
C GLN A 148 18.74 1.34 11.25
N PRO A 149 19.39 0.62 10.30
CA PRO A 149 19.80 1.21 9.03
C PRO A 149 18.62 1.73 8.19
N MET A 150 17.52 0.99 8.17
CA MET A 150 16.28 1.34 7.50
C MET A 150 15.59 2.52 8.20
N TYR A 151 15.41 2.43 9.51
CA TYR A 151 14.75 3.45 10.33
C TYR A 151 15.38 4.82 10.13
N ARG A 152 16.73 4.92 10.24
CA ARG A 152 17.44 6.19 10.11
C ARG A 152 17.20 6.89 8.78
N ILE A 153 17.16 6.15 7.69
CA ILE A 153 16.90 6.75 6.37
C ILE A 153 15.47 7.24 6.28
N LEU A 154 14.49 6.44 6.72
CA LEU A 154 13.09 6.82 6.70
C LEU A 154 12.82 8.06 7.58
N ASP A 155 13.50 8.15 8.73
CA ASP A 155 13.41 9.29 9.65
C ASP A 155 14.05 10.55 9.02
N GLN A 156 15.28 10.46 8.55
CA GLN A 156 16.00 11.56 7.91
C GLN A 156 15.32 12.12 6.66
N THR A 157 14.55 11.28 5.97
CA THR A 157 13.83 11.66 4.75
C THR A 157 12.38 12.06 5.01
N GLY A 158 11.96 12.16 6.28
CA GLY A 158 10.61 12.59 6.66
C GLY A 158 9.52 11.58 6.29
N CYS A 159 9.88 10.29 6.15
CA CYS A 159 8.90 9.27 5.76
C CYS A 159 7.86 8.97 6.84
N PHE A 160 8.10 9.37 8.09
CA PHE A 160 7.15 9.25 9.19
C PHE A 160 6.19 10.44 9.29
N GLU A 161 6.47 11.55 8.60
CA GLU A 161 5.58 12.69 8.59
C GLU A 161 4.21 12.32 7.99
N PRO A 162 3.14 12.95 8.47
CA PRO A 162 1.82 12.75 7.88
C PRO A 162 1.84 12.98 6.36
N TRP A 163 0.96 12.31 5.64
CA TRP A 163 0.73 12.58 4.24
C TRP A 163 -0.01 13.92 4.11
N GLU A 164 0.75 14.98 3.91
CA GLU A 164 0.18 16.30 3.60
C GLU A 164 -0.36 16.24 2.16
N ILE A 165 -1.65 16.44 2.03
CA ILE A 165 -2.35 16.56 0.77
C ILE A 165 -3.01 17.94 0.81
N SER A 166 -2.43 18.85 0.08
CA SER A 166 -2.99 20.20 -0.15
C SER A 166 -4.22 20.11 -1.08
#